data_3a324a1ed22a7d643fd3fd45c4789c26
#
_entry.id   3a324a1ed22a7d643fd3fd45c4789c26
#
_cell.length_a   1.000
_cell.length_b   1.000
_cell.length_c   1.000
_cell.angle_alpha   90.00
_cell.angle_beta   90.00
_cell.angle_gamma   90.00
#
_symmetry.space_group_name_H-M   'P 1'
#
loop_
_entity.id
_entity.type
_entity.pdbx_description
1 polymer ?
#
loop_
_entity_poly.entity_id
_entity_poly.type
_entity_poly.pdbx_seq_one_letter_code
_entity_poly.pdbx_strand_id
1 'polypeptide(L)'
;MKCCLKWFGIIFIFVTLIASIYVYNKTDGFSVKKIKVFYLQLTQNPWQEQYAYALGKGALPYLFPYFYSAQIRWKWTNVIPKDPASEPYAPINHFWHANRLVDHHYQGGGTPSNDTIYSTAWVHVDKEPVILSHPDMGERYFSFHFTKATSDILDVVSSQSTGKNAGHFALVPQGFNGELPKGVKALKTAQGSWYLLLARTMVKDKDDLKAVKLLQQQYLLTPLSYWGQPQENLPKSREMWQPFDAKEDPLAHWKTINKALAEDPPQNYEKSLMNLLADLHIGPNQNIDTLDKNSKLGLARAMEDGLKMMLMARASIPGGNVINGWRRNPTNAGSLGAAGDYFTRGVIQSFKGISPSIKTEGKYFGRSVDERGEPLHGSNSYQLTFKAGEEPPVNAFWSLTLYGMDTNLVGNNINRYSIGDRSQGLKYKDDGSLTIYIQHESPGSEKEANWLPAPNDNFSLTFRAYGPKPELFEGQWVVPQLSND
;
A
#
# COMPACT_ATOMS: atom_id res chain seq x y z
N MET A 1 -35.84 48.15 0.57
CA MET A 1 -35.40 47.55 -0.70
C MET A 1 -34.81 46.15 -0.63
N LYS A 2 -34.11 45.74 0.42
CA LYS A 2 -33.50 44.36 0.50
C LYS A 2 -34.52 43.23 0.76
N CYS A 3 -35.73 43.52 1.27
CA CYS A 3 -36.73 42.50 1.56
C CYS A 3 -37.57 42.13 0.30
N CYS A 4 -37.82 43.08 -0.59
CA CYS A 4 -38.57 42.83 -1.84
C CYS A 4 -37.78 42.00 -2.87
N LEU A 5 -36.43 42.12 -2.93
CA LEU A 5 -35.64 41.31 -3.87
C LEU A 5 -35.62 39.83 -3.49
N LYS A 6 -35.66 39.49 -2.18
CA LYS A 6 -35.77 38.07 -1.76
C LYS A 6 -37.10 37.43 -2.13
N TRP A 7 -38.19 38.16 -2.07
CA TRP A 7 -39.51 37.68 -2.45
C TRP A 7 -39.65 37.54 -3.98
N PHE A 8 -39.08 38.44 -4.78
CA PHE A 8 -39.03 38.32 -6.22
C PHE A 8 -38.22 37.13 -6.71
N GLY A 9 -37.07 36.83 -6.09
CA GLY A 9 -36.29 35.64 -6.39
C GLY A 9 -37.03 34.33 -6.10
N ILE A 10 -37.75 34.27 -4.98
CA ILE A 10 -38.53 33.08 -4.58
C ILE A 10 -39.72 32.89 -5.53
N ILE A 11 -40.40 33.97 -5.92
CA ILE A 11 -41.55 33.93 -6.85
C ILE A 11 -41.10 33.52 -8.25
N PHE A 12 -39.91 34.01 -8.72
CA PHE A 12 -39.37 33.63 -10.03
C PHE A 12 -38.96 32.14 -10.09
N ILE A 13 -38.38 31.62 -9.02
CA ILE A 13 -38.08 30.18 -8.90
C ILE A 13 -39.36 29.35 -8.87
N PHE A 14 -40.40 29.83 -8.18
CA PHE A 14 -41.72 29.16 -8.14
C PHE A 14 -42.41 29.16 -9.51
N VAL A 15 -42.35 30.25 -10.25
CA VAL A 15 -42.99 30.36 -11.58
C VAL A 15 -42.24 29.52 -12.62
N THR A 16 -40.92 29.51 -12.60
CA THR A 16 -40.12 28.62 -13.48
C THR A 16 -40.29 27.15 -13.12
N LEU A 17 -40.40 26.81 -11.84
CA LEU A 17 -40.67 25.44 -11.39
C LEU A 17 -42.06 24.97 -11.83
N ILE A 18 -43.09 25.82 -11.67
CA ILE A 18 -44.48 25.54 -12.10
C ILE A 18 -44.58 25.42 -13.64
N ALA A 19 -43.86 26.25 -14.39
CA ALA A 19 -43.81 26.15 -15.86
C ALA A 19 -43.09 24.87 -16.32
N SER A 20 -42.00 24.49 -15.67
CA SER A 20 -41.32 23.22 -15.94
C SER A 20 -42.15 22.00 -15.56
N ILE A 21 -42.91 22.08 -14.48
CA ILE A 21 -43.86 21.05 -14.02
C ILE A 21 -45.06 20.93 -14.99
N TYR A 22 -45.56 22.04 -15.54
CA TYR A 22 -46.65 22.04 -16.50
C TYR A 22 -46.28 21.40 -17.83
N VAL A 23 -45.03 21.63 -18.28
CA VAL A 23 -44.47 21.00 -19.49
C VAL A 23 -44.22 19.51 -19.26
N TYR A 24 -43.74 19.11 -18.06
CA TYR A 24 -43.46 17.72 -17.72
C TYR A 24 -44.66 16.86 -17.39
N ASN A 25 -45.74 17.45 -16.82
CA ASN A 25 -47.00 16.75 -16.55
C ASN A 25 -47.75 16.32 -17.81
N LYS A 26 -47.37 16.81 -18.97
CA LYS A 26 -47.95 16.38 -20.26
C LYS A 26 -47.37 15.07 -20.77
N THR A 27 -46.25 14.62 -20.18
CA THR A 27 -45.49 13.46 -20.68
C THR A 27 -45.40 12.28 -19.69
N ASP A 28 -45.39 12.47 -18.34
CA ASP A 28 -45.09 11.32 -17.43
C ASP A 28 -45.64 11.43 -15.99
N GLY A 29 -46.86 11.78 -15.74
CA GLY A 29 -47.58 11.51 -14.47
C GLY A 29 -46.83 11.74 -13.15
N PHE A 30 -46.22 12.92 -12.93
CA PHE A 30 -45.50 13.23 -11.70
C PHE A 30 -46.47 13.54 -10.53
N SER A 31 -46.48 12.68 -9.51
CA SER A 31 -47.31 12.86 -8.31
C SER A 31 -46.84 14.06 -7.47
N VAL A 32 -47.73 14.91 -7.01
CA VAL A 32 -47.51 16.04 -6.07
C VAL A 32 -46.73 15.58 -4.83
N LYS A 33 -46.89 14.31 -4.44
CA LYS A 33 -46.13 13.68 -3.33
C LYS A 33 -44.63 13.58 -3.61
N LYS A 34 -44.24 13.24 -4.86
CA LYS A 34 -42.83 13.19 -5.28
C LYS A 34 -42.20 14.58 -5.34
N ILE A 35 -42.96 15.59 -5.78
CA ILE A 35 -42.48 16.98 -5.79
C ILE A 35 -42.27 17.51 -4.38
N LYS A 36 -43.18 17.20 -3.44
CA LYS A 36 -43.07 17.60 -2.04
C LYS A 36 -41.87 16.93 -1.35
N VAL A 37 -41.60 15.66 -1.65
CA VAL A 37 -40.41 14.94 -1.16
C VAL A 37 -39.12 15.54 -1.75
N PHE A 38 -39.09 15.83 -3.05
CA PHE A 38 -37.97 16.48 -3.72
C PHE A 38 -37.69 17.88 -3.15
N TYR A 39 -38.74 18.69 -2.93
CA TYR A 39 -38.61 20.02 -2.32
C TYR A 39 -38.14 19.96 -0.86
N LEU A 40 -38.63 19.00 -0.07
CA LEU A 40 -38.17 18.78 1.29
C LEU A 40 -36.69 18.32 1.31
N GLN A 41 -36.26 17.49 0.38
CA GLN A 41 -34.89 17.10 0.22
C GLN A 41 -33.98 18.29 -0.16
N LEU A 42 -34.44 19.15 -1.09
CA LEU A 42 -33.69 20.35 -1.49
C LEU A 42 -33.59 21.40 -0.35
N THR A 43 -34.58 21.49 0.53
CA THR A 43 -34.58 22.46 1.64
C THR A 43 -33.86 21.93 2.90
N GLN A 44 -33.77 20.60 3.06
CA GLN A 44 -33.16 19.95 4.21
C GLN A 44 -31.63 19.67 4.01
N ASN A 45 -31.22 19.52 2.76
CA ASN A 45 -29.82 19.28 2.41
C ASN A 45 -29.34 20.31 1.38
N PRO A 46 -28.63 21.35 1.80
CA PRO A 46 -28.06 22.34 0.89
C PRO A 46 -27.22 21.66 -0.19
N TRP A 47 -27.33 22.09 -1.44
CA TRP A 47 -26.60 21.48 -2.56
C TRP A 47 -25.08 21.51 -2.34
N GLN A 48 -24.53 22.51 -1.63
CA GLN A 48 -23.12 22.61 -1.28
C GLN A 48 -22.68 21.41 -0.44
N GLU A 49 -23.45 21.00 0.55
CA GLU A 49 -23.14 19.83 1.37
C GLU A 49 -23.12 18.56 0.52
N GLN A 50 -24.15 18.37 -0.33
CA GLN A 50 -24.24 17.19 -1.19
C GLN A 50 -23.10 17.14 -2.22
N TYR A 51 -22.76 18.27 -2.81
CA TYR A 51 -21.66 18.39 -3.77
C TYR A 51 -20.33 18.05 -3.10
N ALA A 52 -20.05 18.67 -1.96
CA ALA A 52 -18.82 18.42 -1.21
C ALA A 52 -18.72 16.97 -0.72
N TYR A 53 -19.84 16.40 -0.28
CA TYR A 53 -19.89 14.98 0.11
C TYR A 53 -19.58 14.05 -1.07
N ALA A 54 -20.30 14.22 -2.19
CA ALA A 54 -20.14 13.32 -3.34
C ALA A 54 -18.74 13.40 -3.94
N LEU A 55 -18.25 14.63 -4.18
CA LEU A 55 -16.93 14.85 -4.76
C LEU A 55 -15.81 14.45 -3.80
N GLY A 56 -15.89 14.83 -2.53
CA GLY A 56 -14.88 14.48 -1.52
C GLY A 56 -14.79 12.97 -1.31
N LYS A 57 -15.91 12.27 -1.19
CA LYS A 57 -15.95 10.81 -1.05
C LYS A 57 -15.35 10.10 -2.28
N GLY A 58 -15.69 10.56 -3.49
CA GLY A 58 -15.15 10.03 -4.74
C GLY A 58 -13.66 10.29 -4.93
N ALA A 59 -13.15 11.43 -4.44
CA ALA A 59 -11.76 11.81 -4.54
C ALA A 59 -10.87 11.17 -3.45
N LEU A 60 -11.45 10.68 -2.35
CA LEU A 60 -10.66 10.17 -1.22
C LEU A 60 -9.70 9.04 -1.61
N PRO A 61 -10.05 8.04 -2.44
CA PRO A 61 -9.08 7.02 -2.85
C PRO A 61 -7.84 7.58 -3.57
N TYR A 62 -8.01 8.66 -4.34
CA TYR A 62 -6.91 9.39 -4.97
C TYR A 62 -6.03 10.11 -3.94
N LEU A 63 -6.63 10.73 -2.93
CA LEU A 63 -5.97 11.59 -1.95
C LEU A 63 -5.44 10.83 -0.74
N PHE A 64 -5.97 9.64 -0.47
CA PHE A 64 -5.61 8.83 0.70
C PHE A 64 -4.10 8.55 0.83
N PRO A 65 -3.35 8.26 -0.27
CA PRO A 65 -1.91 8.08 -0.18
C PRO A 65 -1.16 9.26 0.42
N TYR A 66 -1.51 10.48 0.06
CA TYR A 66 -0.90 11.70 0.61
C TYR A 66 -1.12 11.84 2.11
N PHE A 67 -2.37 11.61 2.54
CA PHE A 67 -2.73 11.59 3.95
C PHE A 67 -1.94 10.54 4.72
N TYR A 68 -1.96 9.30 4.24
CA TYR A 68 -1.33 8.18 4.90
C TYR A 68 0.20 8.32 4.96
N SER A 69 0.83 8.74 3.87
CA SER A 69 2.27 8.98 3.81
C SER A 69 2.72 10.04 4.81
N ALA A 70 1.98 11.16 4.93
CA ALA A 70 2.27 12.19 5.92
C ALA A 70 2.17 11.66 7.37
N GLN A 71 1.13 10.86 7.67
CA GLN A 71 0.95 10.27 9.00
C GLN A 71 2.09 9.32 9.38
N ILE A 72 2.44 8.38 8.50
CA ILE A 72 3.50 7.41 8.83
C ILE A 72 4.90 8.06 8.81
N ARG A 73 5.12 9.09 7.97
CA ARG A 73 6.36 9.88 7.98
C ARG A 73 6.57 10.54 9.33
N TRP A 74 5.54 11.25 9.83
CA TRP A 74 5.59 11.83 11.16
C TRP A 74 5.83 10.76 12.24
N LYS A 75 5.02 9.69 12.22
CA LYS A 75 5.13 8.59 13.20
C LYS A 75 6.54 8.01 13.23
N TRP A 76 7.10 7.66 12.07
CA TRP A 76 8.37 6.95 11.99
C TRP A 76 9.61 7.83 12.20
N THR A 77 9.47 9.14 12.16
CA THR A 77 10.58 10.06 12.43
C THR A 77 10.50 10.73 13.79
N ASN A 78 9.32 10.80 14.43
CA ASN A 78 9.13 11.58 15.66
C ASN A 78 8.61 10.76 16.85
N VAL A 79 7.92 9.65 16.63
CA VAL A 79 7.29 8.87 17.70
C VAL A 79 8.11 7.62 18.01
N ILE A 80 8.70 7.57 19.21
CA ILE A 80 9.42 6.37 19.65
C ILE A 80 8.42 5.23 19.80
N PRO A 81 8.57 4.13 19.06
CA PRO A 81 7.65 3.01 19.11
C PRO A 81 7.81 2.21 20.42
N LYS A 82 6.76 1.46 20.77
CA LYS A 82 6.82 0.53 21.92
C LYS A 82 7.82 -0.59 21.70
N ASP A 83 7.93 -1.07 20.47
CA ASP A 83 8.89 -2.08 20.06
C ASP A 83 9.78 -1.57 18.92
N PRO A 84 10.92 -0.92 19.24
CA PRO A 84 11.86 -0.43 18.24
C PRO A 84 12.49 -1.52 17.37
N ALA A 85 12.37 -2.78 17.78
CA ALA A 85 12.92 -3.91 17.04
C ALA A 85 12.07 -4.32 15.82
N SER A 86 10.78 -3.99 15.83
CA SER A 86 9.82 -4.36 14.79
C SER A 86 9.03 -3.17 14.22
N GLU A 87 9.10 -1.99 14.85
CA GLU A 87 8.43 -0.79 14.38
C GLU A 87 9.44 0.29 13.96
N PRO A 88 9.30 0.88 12.76
CA PRO A 88 10.24 1.87 12.23
C PRO A 88 10.34 3.14 13.10
N TYR A 89 11.58 3.57 13.36
CA TYR A 89 11.90 4.84 13.97
C TYR A 89 13.33 5.28 13.63
N ALA A 90 13.47 6.25 12.75
CA ALA A 90 14.78 6.80 12.37
C ALA A 90 14.67 8.28 11.96
N PRO A 91 15.76 9.06 12.04
CA PRO A 91 15.83 10.37 11.41
C PRO A 91 15.66 10.30 9.89
N ILE A 92 15.32 11.43 9.28
CA ILE A 92 15.25 11.56 7.82
C ILE A 92 16.63 11.22 7.21
N ASN A 93 16.63 10.54 6.07
CA ASN A 93 17.84 10.06 5.37
C ASN A 93 18.69 9.09 6.22
N HIS A 94 18.08 8.40 7.18
CA HIS A 94 18.70 7.34 7.95
C HIS A 94 17.86 6.08 7.91
N PHE A 95 18.50 4.92 7.84
CA PHE A 95 17.80 3.66 7.93
C PHE A 95 17.41 3.31 9.35
N TRP A 96 16.19 2.82 9.49
CA TRP A 96 15.83 1.88 10.55
C TRP A 96 15.96 0.46 10.01
N HIS A 97 16.44 -0.45 10.85
CA HIS A 97 16.57 -1.86 10.51
C HIS A 97 15.78 -2.71 11.50
N ALA A 98 14.89 -3.56 10.99
CA ALA A 98 14.30 -4.61 11.81
C ALA A 98 15.41 -5.55 12.30
N ASN A 99 15.36 -5.95 13.55
CA ASN A 99 16.40 -6.80 14.14
C ASN A 99 15.96 -8.27 14.27
N ARG A 100 14.74 -8.61 13.89
CA ARG A 100 14.19 -9.96 13.81
C ARG A 100 13.21 -10.08 12.63
N LEU A 101 13.00 -11.32 12.17
CA LEU A 101 11.90 -11.62 11.28
C LEU A 101 10.57 -11.39 12.00
N VAL A 102 9.54 -11.03 11.23
CA VAL A 102 8.19 -10.90 11.76
C VAL A 102 7.69 -12.28 12.19
N ASP A 103 7.08 -12.36 13.36
CA ASP A 103 6.46 -13.54 13.95
C ASP A 103 5.04 -13.23 14.46
N HIS A 104 4.42 -14.15 15.17
CA HIS A 104 3.04 -14.00 15.70
C HIS A 104 2.89 -12.94 16.81
N HIS A 105 3.97 -12.40 17.37
CA HIS A 105 3.90 -11.29 18.33
C HIS A 105 3.67 -9.94 17.63
N TYR A 106 3.93 -9.84 16.34
CA TYR A 106 3.60 -8.66 15.56
C TYR A 106 2.09 -8.58 15.31
N GLN A 107 1.46 -7.49 15.76
CA GLN A 107 0.01 -7.27 15.67
C GLN A 107 -0.38 -6.10 14.77
N GLY A 108 0.50 -5.69 13.88
CA GLY A 108 0.28 -4.57 12.95
C GLY A 108 -0.57 -4.92 11.73
N GLY A 109 -0.89 -6.17 11.49
CA GLY A 109 -1.61 -6.64 10.31
C GLY A 109 -0.80 -6.46 9.01
N GLY A 110 -1.52 -6.45 7.87
CA GLY A 110 -0.90 -6.14 6.58
C GLY A 110 -0.21 -7.33 5.89
N THR A 111 -0.40 -8.55 6.37
CA THR A 111 0.23 -9.77 5.82
C THR A 111 1.75 -9.63 5.66
N PRO A 112 2.50 -9.33 6.73
CA PRO A 112 3.96 -9.13 6.63
C PRO A 112 4.68 -10.39 6.16
N SER A 113 5.77 -10.22 5.39
CA SER A 113 6.61 -11.37 5.01
C SER A 113 7.45 -11.85 6.19
N ASN A 114 7.55 -13.16 6.35
CA ASN A 114 8.45 -13.84 7.27
C ASN A 114 9.74 -14.34 6.58
N ASP A 115 9.89 -14.09 5.28
CA ASP A 115 11.02 -14.55 4.45
C ASP A 115 12.15 -13.54 4.38
N THR A 116 11.82 -12.27 4.55
CA THR A 116 12.74 -11.14 4.40
C THR A 116 12.71 -10.27 5.64
N ILE A 117 13.88 -9.74 6.00
CA ILE A 117 13.97 -8.70 7.02
C ILE A 117 13.87 -7.33 6.36
N TYR A 118 13.26 -6.38 7.06
CA TYR A 118 13.00 -5.05 6.53
C TYR A 118 14.05 -4.02 6.98
N SER A 119 14.34 -3.08 6.09
CA SER A 119 14.95 -1.80 6.43
C SER A 119 14.14 -0.69 5.81
N THR A 120 13.88 0.39 6.53
CA THR A 120 13.10 1.52 6.01
C THR A 120 13.78 2.84 6.29
N ALA A 121 13.54 3.81 5.42
CA ALA A 121 13.96 5.19 5.62
C ALA A 121 12.97 6.15 4.96
N TRP A 122 12.76 7.30 5.57
CA TRP A 122 12.17 8.44 4.86
C TRP A 122 13.30 9.24 4.21
N VAL A 123 13.27 9.31 2.89
CA VAL A 123 14.26 10.01 2.07
C VAL A 123 13.67 11.36 1.65
N HIS A 124 14.36 12.43 1.98
CA HIS A 124 14.01 13.78 1.58
C HIS A 124 15.01 14.28 0.53
N VAL A 125 14.48 14.59 -0.65
CA VAL A 125 15.26 14.99 -1.85
C VAL A 125 14.74 16.34 -2.30
N ASP A 126 15.12 17.40 -1.60
CA ASP A 126 14.66 18.77 -1.92
C ASP A 126 15.68 19.51 -2.81
N LYS A 127 16.91 19.68 -2.34
CA LYS A 127 17.93 20.55 -2.97
C LYS A 127 19.09 19.79 -3.60
N GLU A 128 19.35 18.60 -3.13
CA GLU A 128 20.49 17.80 -3.54
C GLU A 128 20.16 16.32 -3.65
N PRO A 129 20.91 15.55 -4.45
CA PRO A 129 20.77 14.11 -4.51
C PRO A 129 21.01 13.44 -3.16
N VAL A 130 20.27 12.36 -2.89
CA VAL A 130 20.55 11.42 -1.80
C VAL A 130 21.03 10.10 -2.39
N ILE A 131 22.19 9.64 -1.96
CA ILE A 131 22.87 8.46 -2.50
C ILE A 131 22.60 7.26 -1.59
N LEU A 132 21.92 6.25 -2.11
CA LEU A 132 21.82 4.92 -1.52
C LEU A 132 23.12 4.15 -1.80
N SER A 133 23.76 3.60 -0.77
CA SER A 133 24.88 2.68 -0.90
C SER A 133 24.52 1.34 -0.27
N HIS A 134 24.90 0.24 -0.92
CA HIS A 134 24.80 -1.11 -0.36
C HIS A 134 26.07 -1.92 -0.65
N PRO A 135 26.44 -2.88 0.22
CA PRO A 135 27.58 -3.76 0.01
C PRO A 135 27.33 -4.79 -1.09
N ASP A 136 28.32 -5.59 -1.38
CA ASP A 136 28.15 -6.83 -2.16
C ASP A 136 27.19 -7.77 -1.41
N MET A 137 26.12 -8.19 -2.09
CA MET A 137 25.06 -9.02 -1.53
C MET A 137 25.24 -10.51 -1.84
N GLY A 138 26.30 -10.88 -2.58
CA GLY A 138 26.53 -12.25 -3.03
C GLY A 138 25.32 -12.79 -3.79
N GLU A 139 24.92 -14.03 -3.52
CA GLU A 139 23.75 -14.64 -4.17
C GLU A 139 22.41 -14.30 -3.49
N ARG A 140 22.41 -13.39 -2.51
CA ARG A 140 21.22 -13.04 -1.73
C ARG A 140 20.24 -12.17 -2.53
N TYR A 141 18.96 -12.51 -2.47
CA TYR A 141 17.91 -11.60 -2.92
C TYR A 141 17.82 -10.39 -1.98
N PHE A 142 17.76 -9.22 -2.58
CA PHE A 142 17.45 -7.96 -1.93
C PHE A 142 16.71 -7.02 -2.88
N SER A 143 15.99 -6.07 -2.31
CA SER A 143 15.39 -4.97 -3.06
C SER A 143 15.22 -3.73 -2.20
N PHE A 144 15.47 -2.56 -2.78
CA PHE A 144 15.20 -1.23 -2.23
C PHE A 144 14.19 -0.54 -3.15
N HIS A 145 12.97 -0.30 -2.65
CA HIS A 145 11.90 0.32 -3.40
C HIS A 145 11.77 1.78 -3.01
N PHE A 146 11.98 2.71 -3.93
CA PHE A 146 11.72 4.14 -3.74
C PHE A 146 10.25 4.41 -4.05
N THR A 147 9.44 4.54 -3.01
CA THR A 147 7.99 4.72 -3.07
C THR A 147 7.64 6.19 -2.91
N LYS A 148 6.91 6.75 -3.88
CA LYS A 148 6.39 8.13 -3.83
C LYS A 148 5.31 8.29 -2.77
N ALA A 149 5.02 9.53 -2.36
CA ALA A 149 3.88 9.85 -1.51
C ALA A 149 2.55 9.29 -2.06
N THR A 150 2.44 9.15 -3.38
CA THR A 150 1.31 8.53 -4.08
C THR A 150 1.27 7.01 -3.99
N SER A 151 2.21 6.34 -3.30
CA SER A 151 2.34 4.88 -3.23
C SER A 151 2.84 4.21 -4.54
N ASP A 152 3.08 4.96 -5.60
CA ASP A 152 3.73 4.43 -6.79
C ASP A 152 5.23 4.25 -6.57
N ILE A 153 5.81 3.22 -7.14
CA ILE A 153 7.25 2.98 -7.10
C ILE A 153 7.92 3.82 -8.19
N LEU A 154 8.83 4.70 -7.80
CA LEU A 154 9.62 5.49 -8.73
C LEU A 154 10.68 4.62 -9.40
N ASP A 155 11.49 3.95 -8.58
CA ASP A 155 12.59 3.10 -9.04
C ASP A 155 12.91 2.02 -8.01
N VAL A 156 13.67 1.01 -8.44
CA VAL A 156 14.06 -0.12 -7.59
C VAL A 156 15.55 -0.43 -7.80
N VAL A 157 16.29 -0.52 -6.71
CA VAL A 157 17.64 -1.08 -6.66
C VAL A 157 17.54 -2.48 -6.08
N SER A 158 17.90 -3.52 -6.86
CA SER A 158 17.69 -4.90 -6.43
C SER A 158 18.63 -5.88 -7.10
N SER A 159 18.64 -7.11 -6.59
CA SER A 159 19.31 -8.24 -7.23
C SER A 159 18.82 -8.50 -8.65
N GLN A 160 17.59 -8.07 -9.01
CA GLN A 160 16.99 -8.28 -10.32
C GLN A 160 17.23 -7.10 -11.28
N SER A 161 17.29 -5.86 -10.76
CA SER A 161 17.34 -4.65 -11.59
C SER A 161 18.77 -4.08 -11.75
N THR A 162 19.58 -4.13 -10.69
CA THR A 162 20.92 -3.49 -10.67
C THR A 162 22.07 -4.48 -10.46
N GLY A 163 21.74 -5.73 -10.21
CA GLY A 163 22.72 -6.77 -9.88
C GLY A 163 23.02 -6.86 -8.38
N LYS A 164 23.96 -7.71 -8.02
CA LYS A 164 24.23 -8.11 -6.63
C LYS A 164 25.51 -7.48 -6.04
N ASN A 165 26.39 -6.95 -6.88
CA ASN A 165 27.65 -6.32 -6.46
C ASN A 165 27.38 -5.03 -5.66
N ALA A 166 28.32 -4.62 -4.84
CA ALA A 166 28.26 -3.33 -4.14
C ALA A 166 27.97 -2.18 -5.11
N GLY A 167 27.14 -1.23 -4.70
CA GLY A 167 26.72 -0.15 -5.58
C GLY A 167 26.31 1.13 -4.85
N HIS A 168 26.34 2.22 -5.62
CA HIS A 168 25.92 3.55 -5.19
C HIS A 168 24.91 4.11 -6.19
N PHE A 169 23.74 4.53 -5.71
CA PHE A 169 22.60 4.91 -6.54
C PHE A 169 22.00 6.23 -6.02
N ALA A 170 22.02 7.26 -6.84
CA ALA A 170 21.53 8.59 -6.46
C ALA A 170 20.07 8.80 -6.88
N LEU A 171 19.21 9.10 -5.91
CA LEU A 171 17.92 9.72 -6.16
C LEU A 171 18.15 11.23 -6.36
N VAL A 172 17.91 11.71 -7.58
CA VAL A 172 18.27 13.07 -8.02
C VAL A 172 17.02 13.95 -8.04
N PRO A 173 17.00 15.13 -7.39
CA PRO A 173 15.86 16.05 -7.44
C PRO A 173 15.68 16.64 -8.84
N GLN A 174 14.46 17.03 -9.16
CA GLN A 174 14.15 17.71 -10.43
C GLN A 174 14.90 19.05 -10.52
N GLY A 175 15.53 19.30 -11.65
CA GLY A 175 16.29 20.54 -11.88
C GLY A 175 17.71 20.54 -11.30
N PHE A 176 18.18 19.45 -10.74
CA PHE A 176 19.59 19.33 -10.34
C PHE A 176 20.50 19.30 -11.58
N ASN A 177 21.45 20.23 -11.65
CA ASN A 177 22.39 20.39 -12.77
C ASN A 177 23.85 20.08 -12.37
N GLY A 178 24.09 19.58 -11.14
CA GLY A 178 25.41 19.21 -10.67
C GLY A 178 25.86 17.84 -11.19
N GLU A 179 27.13 17.52 -10.94
CA GLU A 179 27.70 16.23 -11.28
C GLU A 179 27.57 15.24 -10.10
N LEU A 180 27.34 13.97 -10.42
CA LEU A 180 27.41 12.90 -9.43
C LEU A 180 28.84 12.40 -9.27
N PRO A 181 29.23 11.94 -8.07
CA PRO A 181 30.54 11.37 -7.83
C PRO A 181 30.81 10.16 -8.74
N LYS A 182 32.07 9.95 -9.07
CA LYS A 182 32.49 8.77 -9.86
C LYS A 182 32.02 7.46 -9.23
N GLY A 183 31.38 6.61 -10.02
CA GLY A 183 30.82 5.33 -9.58
C GLY A 183 29.40 5.38 -9.02
N VAL A 184 28.82 6.57 -8.87
CA VAL A 184 27.40 6.75 -8.49
C VAL A 184 26.53 6.73 -9.73
N LYS A 185 25.51 5.86 -9.75
CA LYS A 185 24.54 5.75 -10.85
C LYS A 185 23.28 6.56 -10.50
N ALA A 186 22.81 7.40 -11.42
CA ALA A 186 21.52 8.08 -11.24
C ALA A 186 20.36 7.10 -11.37
N LEU A 187 19.40 7.20 -10.45
CA LEU A 187 18.08 6.64 -10.57
C LEU A 187 17.19 7.55 -11.42
N LYS A 188 15.93 7.15 -11.66
CA LYS A 188 14.94 8.05 -12.26
C LYS A 188 14.83 9.34 -11.45
N THR A 189 14.73 10.47 -12.15
CA THR A 189 14.58 11.78 -11.50
C THR A 189 13.39 11.81 -10.56
N ALA A 190 13.61 12.33 -9.38
CA ALA A 190 12.59 12.50 -8.36
C ALA A 190 11.44 13.40 -8.85
N GLN A 191 10.22 13.02 -8.54
CA GLN A 191 9.00 13.75 -8.87
C GLN A 191 8.28 14.11 -7.56
N GLY A 192 8.77 15.07 -6.82
CA GLY A 192 8.39 15.39 -5.45
C GLY A 192 9.58 15.25 -4.52
N SER A 193 9.39 15.61 -3.26
CA SER A 193 10.47 15.73 -2.28
C SER A 193 10.61 14.52 -1.37
N TRP A 194 9.52 13.77 -1.15
CA TRP A 194 9.47 12.70 -0.17
C TRP A 194 9.33 11.31 -0.77
N TYR A 195 10.18 10.40 -0.31
CA TYR A 195 10.16 8.99 -0.69
C TYR A 195 10.26 8.11 0.53
N LEU A 196 9.39 7.11 0.60
CA LEU A 196 9.62 5.98 1.50
C LEU A 196 10.53 4.98 0.80
N LEU A 197 11.69 4.74 1.35
CA LEU A 197 12.57 3.66 0.95
C LEU A 197 12.26 2.42 1.79
N LEU A 198 11.74 1.39 1.15
CA LEU A 198 11.51 0.08 1.78
C LEU A 198 12.46 -0.95 1.20
N ALA A 199 13.35 -1.46 2.03
CA ALA A 199 14.25 -2.54 1.67
C ALA A 199 13.76 -3.89 2.21
N ARG A 200 13.94 -4.92 1.40
CA ARG A 200 13.74 -6.33 1.74
C ARG A 200 15.04 -7.07 1.52
N THR A 201 15.52 -7.78 2.54
CA THR A 201 16.72 -8.63 2.45
C THR A 201 16.33 -10.04 2.84
N MET A 202 16.57 -11.00 1.97
CA MET A 202 16.24 -12.40 2.21
C MET A 202 17.06 -12.95 3.38
N VAL A 203 16.38 -13.69 4.26
CA VAL A 203 16.97 -14.47 5.35
C VAL A 203 16.76 -15.94 5.02
N LYS A 204 17.84 -16.73 4.98
CA LYS A 204 17.75 -18.17 4.67
C LYS A 204 17.10 -18.95 5.80
N ASP A 205 17.61 -18.73 7.02
CA ASP A 205 17.19 -19.39 8.26
C ASP A 205 17.57 -18.52 9.46
N LYS A 206 17.35 -19.03 10.66
CA LYS A 206 17.66 -18.30 11.91
C LYS A 206 19.14 -17.98 12.09
N ASP A 207 20.03 -18.87 11.63
CA ASP A 207 21.48 -18.71 11.78
C ASP A 207 22.02 -17.63 10.82
N ASP A 208 21.40 -17.48 9.65
CA ASP A 208 21.73 -16.46 8.65
C ASP A 208 21.40 -15.03 9.10
N LEU A 209 20.51 -14.86 10.07
CA LEU A 209 20.07 -13.54 10.52
C LEU A 209 21.23 -12.65 10.99
N LYS A 210 22.27 -13.22 11.61
CA LYS A 210 23.46 -12.49 12.03
C LYS A 210 24.22 -11.90 10.83
N ALA A 211 24.40 -12.69 9.77
CA ALA A 211 25.06 -12.25 8.55
C ALA A 211 24.23 -11.14 7.85
N VAL A 212 22.91 -11.27 7.81
CA VAL A 212 22.04 -10.25 7.22
C VAL A 212 22.10 -8.93 7.99
N LYS A 213 22.17 -8.96 9.32
CA LYS A 213 22.33 -7.74 10.13
C LYS A 213 23.64 -7.00 9.82
N LEU A 214 24.73 -7.72 9.54
CA LEU A 214 25.99 -7.10 9.12
C LEU A 214 25.91 -6.44 7.75
N LEU A 215 25.08 -6.98 6.84
CA LEU A 215 24.78 -6.33 5.55
C LEU A 215 23.92 -5.08 5.75
N GLN A 216 22.88 -5.15 6.57
CA GLN A 216 22.02 -4.00 6.86
C GLN A 216 22.79 -2.81 7.45
N GLN A 217 23.80 -3.05 8.31
CA GLN A 217 24.65 -2.00 8.87
C GLN A 217 25.47 -1.23 7.82
N GLN A 218 25.61 -1.78 6.61
CA GLN A 218 26.32 -1.17 5.49
C GLN A 218 25.37 -0.47 4.49
N TYR A 219 24.05 -0.48 4.75
CA TYR A 219 23.09 0.30 3.97
C TYR A 219 23.15 1.75 4.42
N LEU A 220 23.52 2.64 3.51
CA LEU A 220 23.72 4.05 3.82
C LEU A 220 22.86 4.91 2.91
N LEU A 221 22.39 6.03 3.45
CA LEU A 221 21.77 7.12 2.71
C LEU A 221 22.60 8.38 2.97
N THR A 222 23.24 8.90 1.93
CA THR A 222 24.18 10.01 2.07
C THR A 222 23.75 11.16 1.15
N PRO A 223 23.30 12.32 1.68
CA PRO A 223 23.14 13.52 0.88
C PRO A 223 24.47 13.87 0.17
N LEU A 224 24.40 14.38 -1.05
CA LEU A 224 25.57 14.64 -1.89
C LEU A 224 26.62 15.53 -1.19
N SER A 225 26.21 16.53 -0.45
CA SER A 225 27.09 17.44 0.32
C SER A 225 27.89 16.74 1.42
N TYR A 226 27.47 15.54 1.83
CA TYR A 226 28.17 14.70 2.83
C TYR A 226 28.90 13.51 2.20
N TRP A 227 28.96 13.42 0.86
CA TRP A 227 29.64 12.32 0.20
C TRP A 227 31.13 12.25 0.54
N GLY A 228 31.58 11.08 0.96
CA GLY A 228 32.95 10.88 1.42
C GLY A 228 33.24 11.29 2.88
N GLN A 229 32.22 11.79 3.59
CA GLN A 229 32.31 12.09 5.01
C GLN A 229 31.85 10.92 5.89
N PRO A 230 32.30 10.83 7.16
CA PRO A 230 31.79 9.87 8.12
C PRO A 230 30.28 10.00 8.35
N GLN A 231 29.57 8.89 8.49
CA GLN A 231 28.11 8.86 8.67
C GLN A 231 27.63 9.57 9.95
N GLU A 232 28.46 9.63 10.99
CA GLU A 232 28.15 10.39 12.21
C GLU A 232 27.98 11.89 12.01
N ASN A 233 28.53 12.43 10.92
CA ASN A 233 28.40 13.85 10.56
C ASN A 233 27.04 14.18 9.90
N LEU A 234 26.25 13.18 9.52
CA LEU A 234 24.95 13.41 8.90
C LEU A 234 23.94 14.03 9.89
N PRO A 235 23.20 15.06 9.46
CA PRO A 235 22.20 15.69 10.31
C PRO A 235 21.06 14.71 10.64
N LYS A 236 20.75 14.56 11.92
CA LYS A 236 19.64 13.73 12.41
C LYS A 236 18.33 14.51 12.40
N SER A 237 17.91 14.98 11.24
CA SER A 237 16.67 15.73 11.05
C SER A 237 15.43 14.86 11.24
N ARG A 238 14.33 15.48 11.64
CA ARG A 238 13.02 14.86 11.83
C ARG A 238 11.97 15.61 11.04
N GLU A 239 10.80 15.00 10.84
CA GLU A 239 9.66 15.71 10.23
C GLU A 239 9.29 16.94 11.04
N MET A 240 9.13 18.06 10.35
CA MET A 240 8.91 19.37 10.99
C MET A 240 7.46 19.63 11.40
N TRP A 241 6.50 18.99 10.74
CA TRP A 241 5.11 19.22 11.02
C TRP A 241 4.34 17.94 11.33
N GLN A 242 3.47 18.04 12.34
CA GLN A 242 2.56 16.97 12.70
C GLN A 242 1.29 17.03 11.85
N PRO A 243 0.77 15.88 11.36
CA PRO A 243 -0.55 15.79 10.78
C PRO A 243 -1.63 16.32 11.74
N PHE A 244 -2.64 16.99 11.20
CA PHE A 244 -3.73 17.54 12.02
C PHE A 244 -4.52 16.43 12.72
N ASP A 245 -4.95 16.70 13.97
CA ASP A 245 -5.65 15.71 14.79
C ASP A 245 -7.17 15.72 14.51
N ALA A 246 -7.70 14.61 14.06
CA ALA A 246 -9.12 14.44 13.77
C ALA A 246 -10.01 14.44 15.04
N LYS A 247 -9.44 14.32 16.23
CA LYS A 247 -10.19 14.47 17.49
C LYS A 247 -10.55 15.92 17.76
N GLU A 248 -9.74 16.84 17.28
CA GLU A 248 -9.92 18.29 17.49
C GLU A 248 -10.65 18.95 16.31
N ASP A 249 -10.50 18.41 15.10
CA ASP A 249 -11.03 19.02 13.89
C ASP A 249 -11.56 17.95 12.90
N PRO A 250 -12.85 17.95 12.57
CA PRO A 250 -13.44 17.01 11.61
C PRO A 250 -12.86 17.15 10.19
N LEU A 251 -12.16 18.24 9.87
CA LEU A 251 -11.49 18.48 8.58
C LEU A 251 -9.98 18.21 8.63
N ALA A 252 -9.46 17.73 9.75
CA ALA A 252 -8.02 17.50 9.96
C ALA A 252 -7.35 16.69 8.86
N HIS A 253 -8.00 15.62 8.39
CA HIS A 253 -7.46 14.77 7.32
C HIS A 253 -7.33 15.53 6.00
N TRP A 254 -8.32 16.36 5.64
CA TRP A 254 -8.26 17.19 4.44
C TRP A 254 -7.18 18.28 4.53
N LYS A 255 -7.00 18.88 5.71
CA LYS A 255 -5.91 19.82 5.97
C LYS A 255 -4.54 19.15 5.84
N THR A 256 -4.41 17.93 6.36
CA THR A 256 -3.20 17.11 6.20
C THR A 256 -2.92 16.82 4.73
N ILE A 257 -3.95 16.46 3.96
CA ILE A 257 -3.86 16.23 2.51
C ILE A 257 -3.36 17.47 1.79
N ASN A 258 -3.94 18.64 2.04
CA ASN A 258 -3.53 19.89 1.38
C ASN A 258 -2.07 20.23 1.64
N LYS A 259 -1.60 20.01 2.87
CA LYS A 259 -0.21 20.25 3.23
C LYS A 259 0.73 19.25 2.54
N ALA A 260 0.36 17.98 2.49
CA ALA A 260 1.13 16.96 1.78
C ALA A 260 1.18 17.20 0.26
N LEU A 261 0.07 17.65 -0.34
CA LEU A 261 0.01 18.04 -1.75
C LEU A 261 0.88 19.26 -2.08
N ALA A 262 1.13 20.15 -1.12
CA ALA A 262 2.03 21.28 -1.31
C ALA A 262 3.51 20.86 -1.31
N GLU A 263 3.86 19.81 -0.55
CA GLU A 263 5.22 19.25 -0.53
C GLU A 263 5.51 18.34 -1.74
N ASP A 264 4.53 17.53 -2.13
CA ASP A 264 4.59 16.63 -3.28
C ASP A 264 3.46 16.93 -4.27
N PRO A 265 3.60 17.98 -5.09
CA PRO A 265 2.53 18.42 -6.00
C PRO A 265 2.11 17.30 -6.98
N PRO A 266 0.80 17.22 -7.30
CA PRO A 266 0.29 16.31 -8.31
C PRO A 266 0.95 16.51 -9.67
N GLN A 267 1.00 15.45 -10.46
CA GLN A 267 1.60 15.51 -11.80
C GLN A 267 0.73 16.31 -12.78
N ASN A 268 1.34 16.83 -13.84
CA ASN A 268 0.63 17.64 -14.84
C ASN A 268 -0.59 16.95 -15.47
N TYR A 269 -0.55 15.62 -15.61
CA TYR A 269 -1.69 14.84 -16.14
C TYR A 269 -2.87 14.76 -15.17
N GLU A 270 -2.68 15.11 -13.90
CA GLU A 270 -3.72 15.14 -12.85
C GLU A 270 -4.37 16.53 -12.70
N LYS A 271 -3.94 17.53 -13.50
CA LYS A 271 -4.40 18.91 -13.41
C LYS A 271 -5.92 19.07 -13.49
N SER A 272 -6.59 18.32 -14.35
CA SER A 272 -8.05 18.38 -14.47
C SER A 272 -8.77 17.94 -13.20
N LEU A 273 -8.27 16.89 -12.54
CA LEU A 273 -8.77 16.44 -11.26
C LEU A 273 -8.51 17.48 -10.16
N MET A 274 -7.33 18.08 -10.13
CA MET A 274 -7.01 19.15 -9.17
C MET A 274 -7.88 20.38 -9.35
N ASN A 275 -8.18 20.77 -10.59
CA ASN A 275 -9.09 21.88 -10.87
C ASN A 275 -10.51 21.60 -10.34
N LEU A 276 -11.01 20.38 -10.49
CA LEU A 276 -12.30 19.97 -9.94
C LEU A 276 -12.31 20.02 -8.40
N LEU A 277 -11.23 19.57 -7.77
CA LEU A 277 -11.10 19.55 -6.31
C LEU A 277 -10.87 20.96 -5.71
N ALA A 278 -10.38 21.89 -6.51
CA ALA A 278 -10.16 23.27 -6.09
C ALA A 278 -11.47 23.97 -5.68
N ASP A 279 -12.63 23.55 -6.21
CA ASP A 279 -13.94 24.04 -5.79
C ASP A 279 -14.24 23.72 -4.31
N LEU A 280 -13.59 22.71 -3.77
CA LEU A 280 -13.66 22.30 -2.37
C LEU A 280 -12.44 22.74 -1.55
N HIS A 281 -11.64 23.66 -2.09
CA HIS A 281 -10.37 24.10 -1.50
C HIS A 281 -9.45 22.94 -1.15
N ILE A 282 -9.44 21.91 -2.00
CA ILE A 282 -8.52 20.75 -1.91
C ILE A 282 -7.45 20.91 -3.00
N GLY A 283 -6.20 20.91 -2.60
CA GLY A 283 -5.06 21.06 -3.50
C GLY A 283 -3.84 21.70 -2.83
N PRO A 284 -2.72 21.85 -3.55
CA PRO A 284 -1.54 22.53 -3.06
C PRO A 284 -1.89 23.99 -2.65
N ASN A 285 -1.50 24.37 -1.43
CA ASN A 285 -1.70 25.72 -0.88
C ASN A 285 -3.17 26.18 -0.75
N GLN A 286 -4.13 25.26 -0.83
CA GLN A 286 -5.55 25.54 -0.60
C GLN A 286 -5.87 25.56 0.91
N ASN A 287 -6.86 26.41 1.28
CA ASN A 287 -7.30 26.53 2.67
C ASN A 287 -8.77 26.14 2.84
N ILE A 288 -9.00 24.96 3.38
CA ILE A 288 -10.32 24.38 3.65
C ILE A 288 -11.13 25.19 4.67
N ASP A 289 -10.47 25.93 5.57
CA ASP A 289 -11.15 26.74 6.59
C ASP A 289 -11.97 27.91 6.01
N THR A 290 -11.71 28.28 4.78
CA THR A 290 -12.43 29.34 4.07
C THR A 290 -13.71 28.84 3.37
N LEU A 291 -13.98 27.54 3.34
CA LEU A 291 -15.23 27.00 2.83
C LEU A 291 -16.43 27.41 3.67
N ASP A 292 -17.63 27.43 3.04
CA ASP A 292 -18.88 27.61 3.74
C ASP A 292 -19.18 26.43 4.68
N LYS A 293 -20.11 26.66 5.64
CA LYS A 293 -20.46 25.65 6.65
C LYS A 293 -20.98 24.35 6.07
N ASN A 294 -21.76 24.40 4.99
CA ASN A 294 -22.40 23.22 4.40
C ASN A 294 -21.35 22.38 3.65
N SER A 295 -20.46 23.00 2.89
CA SER A 295 -19.32 22.31 2.24
C SER A 295 -18.42 21.62 3.25
N LYS A 296 -18.13 22.25 4.39
CA LYS A 296 -17.37 21.64 5.50
C LYS A 296 -18.06 20.40 6.08
N LEU A 297 -19.39 20.46 6.28
CA LEU A 297 -20.17 19.30 6.74
C LEU A 297 -20.11 18.15 5.72
N GLY A 298 -20.26 18.48 4.42
CA GLY A 298 -20.14 17.50 3.34
C GLY A 298 -18.77 16.80 3.32
N LEU A 299 -17.69 17.56 3.46
CA LEU A 299 -16.32 17.00 3.51
C LEU A 299 -16.08 16.14 4.76
N ALA A 300 -16.57 16.54 5.92
CA ALA A 300 -16.43 15.74 7.14
C ALA A 300 -17.09 14.36 6.98
N ARG A 301 -18.32 14.32 6.46
CA ARG A 301 -19.03 13.07 6.14
C ARG A 301 -18.33 12.26 5.04
N ALA A 302 -17.82 12.94 4.02
CA ALA A 302 -17.10 12.31 2.91
C ALA A 302 -15.87 11.55 3.36
N MET A 303 -15.13 12.08 4.33
CA MET A 303 -13.96 11.42 4.90
C MET A 303 -14.35 10.11 5.61
N GLU A 304 -15.34 10.18 6.50
CA GLU A 304 -15.80 9.02 7.27
C GLU A 304 -16.32 7.90 6.37
N ASP A 305 -17.24 8.24 5.47
CA ASP A 305 -17.89 7.25 4.59
C ASP A 305 -16.95 6.76 3.48
N GLY A 306 -16.00 7.59 3.04
CA GLY A 306 -15.00 7.20 2.08
C GLY A 306 -13.99 6.21 2.65
N LEU A 307 -13.56 6.37 3.90
CA LEU A 307 -12.73 5.39 4.61
C LEU A 307 -13.47 4.06 4.78
N LYS A 308 -14.75 4.10 5.21
CA LYS A 308 -15.60 2.89 5.29
C LYS A 308 -15.73 2.20 3.93
N MET A 309 -15.95 2.97 2.85
CA MET A 309 -16.03 2.44 1.49
C MET A 309 -14.75 1.70 1.07
N MET A 310 -13.58 2.28 1.32
CA MET A 310 -12.30 1.63 1.01
C MET A 310 -12.09 0.35 1.84
N LEU A 311 -12.45 0.36 3.13
CA LEU A 311 -12.37 -0.82 3.98
C LEU A 311 -13.30 -1.95 3.50
N MET A 312 -14.53 -1.62 3.06
CA MET A 312 -15.46 -2.60 2.49
C MET A 312 -14.95 -3.17 1.17
N ALA A 313 -14.34 -2.34 0.32
CA ALA A 313 -13.76 -2.78 -0.94
C ALA A 313 -12.53 -3.71 -0.77
N ARG A 314 -11.96 -3.76 0.44
CA ARG A 314 -10.85 -4.65 0.79
C ARG A 314 -11.13 -6.12 0.47
N ALA A 315 -12.34 -6.60 0.71
CA ALA A 315 -12.75 -7.99 0.49
C ALA A 315 -12.70 -8.38 -1.00
N SER A 316 -12.88 -7.40 -1.90
CA SER A 316 -12.92 -7.59 -3.34
C SER A 316 -12.04 -6.57 -4.05
N ILE A 317 -10.71 -6.67 -3.89
CA ILE A 317 -9.78 -5.73 -4.52
C ILE A 317 -10.07 -5.67 -6.03
N PRO A 318 -10.40 -4.49 -6.58
CA PRO A 318 -10.60 -4.34 -8.01
C PRO A 318 -9.34 -4.76 -8.80
N GLY A 319 -9.52 -5.31 -10.00
CA GLY A 319 -8.43 -5.66 -10.91
C GLY A 319 -7.66 -6.94 -10.59
N GLY A 320 -8.03 -7.70 -9.55
CA GLY A 320 -7.43 -8.99 -9.24
C GLY A 320 -8.20 -10.15 -9.86
N ASN A 321 -7.59 -10.88 -10.80
CA ASN A 321 -8.16 -12.13 -11.33
C ASN A 321 -8.02 -13.26 -10.31
N VAL A 322 -9.05 -14.13 -10.20
CA VAL A 322 -9.01 -15.37 -9.43
C VAL A 322 -8.78 -16.53 -10.39
N ILE A 323 -7.71 -17.31 -10.18
CA ILE A 323 -7.41 -18.52 -10.91
C ILE A 323 -7.12 -19.62 -9.91
N ASN A 324 -7.73 -20.79 -10.04
CA ASN A 324 -7.61 -21.91 -9.11
C ASN A 324 -7.91 -21.51 -7.65
N GLY A 325 -8.85 -20.57 -7.43
CA GLY A 325 -9.17 -20.03 -6.11
C GLY A 325 -8.15 -19.02 -5.55
N TRP A 326 -7.02 -18.77 -6.24
CA TRP A 326 -6.02 -17.80 -5.85
C TRP A 326 -6.31 -16.44 -6.49
N ARG A 327 -6.47 -15.41 -5.66
CA ARG A 327 -6.60 -14.02 -6.08
C ARG A 327 -5.22 -13.43 -6.35
N ARG A 328 -5.00 -12.93 -7.55
CA ARG A 328 -3.76 -12.22 -7.93
C ARG A 328 -3.83 -10.77 -7.48
N ASN A 329 -2.71 -10.21 -7.08
CA ASN A 329 -2.58 -8.75 -7.04
C ASN A 329 -2.55 -8.19 -8.48
N PRO A 330 -3.04 -6.96 -8.71
CA PRO A 330 -2.90 -6.29 -10.01
C PRO A 330 -1.45 -6.35 -10.50
N THR A 331 -1.25 -6.57 -11.79
CA THR A 331 0.11 -6.66 -12.37
C THR A 331 0.89 -5.36 -12.28
N ASN A 332 0.18 -4.23 -12.21
CA ASN A 332 0.71 -2.88 -12.08
C ASN A 332 0.62 -2.33 -10.66
N ALA A 333 0.60 -3.18 -9.62
CA ALA A 333 0.42 -2.76 -8.22
C ALA A 333 1.38 -1.65 -7.77
N GLY A 334 2.60 -1.59 -8.33
CA GLY A 334 3.59 -0.53 -8.05
C GLY A 334 3.44 0.74 -8.90
N SER A 335 2.43 0.84 -9.77
CA SER A 335 2.21 1.99 -10.68
C SER A 335 0.72 2.27 -10.96
N LEU A 336 -0.14 1.94 -10.01
CA LEU A 336 -1.59 2.13 -10.14
C LEU A 336 -1.98 3.60 -10.31
N GLY A 337 -1.31 4.51 -9.61
CA GLY A 337 -1.54 5.95 -9.74
C GLY A 337 -1.17 6.46 -11.12
N ALA A 338 -0.01 6.07 -11.65
CA ALA A 338 0.39 6.43 -13.01
C ALA A 338 -0.54 5.83 -14.08
N ALA A 339 -1.21 4.71 -13.79
CA ALA A 339 -2.24 4.11 -14.64
C ALA A 339 -3.63 4.73 -14.48
N GLY A 340 -3.82 5.68 -13.55
CA GLY A 340 -5.11 6.31 -13.26
C GLY A 340 -6.06 5.46 -12.42
N ASP A 341 -5.63 4.28 -11.96
CA ASP A 341 -6.44 3.40 -11.09
C ASP A 341 -6.29 3.80 -9.62
N TYR A 342 -6.78 5.00 -9.32
CA TYR A 342 -6.67 5.59 -7.98
C TYR A 342 -7.48 4.83 -6.93
N PHE A 343 -8.62 4.25 -7.33
CA PHE A 343 -9.46 3.51 -6.39
C PHE A 343 -8.75 2.25 -5.88
N THR A 344 -8.25 1.41 -6.78
CA THR A 344 -7.50 0.20 -6.41
C THR A 344 -6.24 0.56 -5.58
N ARG A 345 -5.53 1.63 -5.96
CA ARG A 345 -4.37 2.14 -5.24
C ARG A 345 -4.72 2.51 -3.79
N GLY A 346 -5.74 3.35 -3.59
CA GLY A 346 -6.18 3.78 -2.26
C GLY A 346 -6.64 2.61 -1.40
N VAL A 347 -7.40 1.67 -1.96
CA VAL A 347 -7.86 0.46 -1.27
C VAL A 347 -6.66 -0.41 -0.85
N ILE A 348 -5.71 -0.69 -1.76
CA ILE A 348 -4.53 -1.50 -1.43
C ILE A 348 -3.72 -0.84 -0.31
N GLN A 349 -3.48 0.46 -0.41
CA GLN A 349 -2.69 1.17 0.59
C GLN A 349 -3.38 1.23 1.94
N SER A 350 -4.71 1.35 1.99
CA SER A 350 -5.46 1.45 3.24
C SER A 350 -5.33 0.22 4.15
N PHE A 351 -4.87 -0.95 3.63
CA PHE A 351 -4.79 -2.17 4.43
C PHE A 351 -3.62 -3.12 4.13
N LYS A 352 -2.97 -3.02 2.96
CA LYS A 352 -1.88 -3.95 2.57
C LYS A 352 -0.48 -3.37 2.72
N GLY A 353 -0.37 -2.16 3.23
CA GLY A 353 0.92 -1.51 3.41
C GLY A 353 1.26 -0.53 2.31
N ILE A 354 2.43 0.07 2.42
CA ILE A 354 2.79 1.35 1.85
C ILE A 354 3.61 1.26 0.57
N SER A 355 4.19 0.09 0.30
CA SER A 355 5.11 -0.11 -0.82
C SER A 355 4.80 -1.45 -1.50
N PRO A 356 3.85 -1.48 -2.43
CA PRO A 356 3.54 -2.69 -3.18
C PRO A 356 4.77 -3.07 -4.03
N SER A 357 4.99 -4.37 -4.22
CA SER A 357 6.08 -4.84 -5.07
C SER A 357 5.74 -4.63 -6.55
N ILE A 358 6.71 -4.23 -7.36
CA ILE A 358 6.55 -4.25 -8.82
C ILE A 358 6.62 -5.70 -9.32
N LYS A 359 6.04 -5.94 -10.51
CA LYS A 359 5.85 -7.30 -11.04
C LYS A 359 7.13 -8.12 -11.21
N THR A 360 8.27 -7.46 -11.45
CA THR A 360 9.58 -8.10 -11.63
C THR A 360 10.27 -8.45 -10.30
N GLU A 361 9.87 -7.81 -9.20
CA GLU A 361 10.46 -8.03 -7.88
C GLU A 361 9.65 -9.02 -7.04
N GLY A 362 8.32 -9.01 -7.19
CA GLY A 362 7.49 -9.92 -6.43
C GLY A 362 6.07 -10.03 -6.96
N LYS A 363 5.55 -11.23 -6.97
CA LYS A 363 4.17 -11.54 -7.31
C LYS A 363 3.51 -12.28 -6.18
N TYR A 364 2.32 -11.81 -5.77
CA TYR A 364 1.60 -12.33 -4.62
C TYR A 364 0.21 -12.83 -5.00
N PHE A 365 -0.20 -13.93 -4.38
CA PHE A 365 -1.48 -14.57 -4.59
C PHE A 365 -2.09 -14.86 -3.23
N GLY A 366 -3.31 -14.40 -3.01
CA GLY A 366 -4.04 -14.61 -1.75
C GLY A 366 -5.16 -15.63 -1.91
N ARG A 367 -5.39 -16.44 -0.88
CA ARG A 367 -6.51 -17.37 -0.81
C ARG A 367 -7.08 -17.41 0.59
N SER A 368 -8.41 -17.35 0.70
CA SER A 368 -9.13 -17.44 1.99
C SER A 368 -10.34 -18.36 1.96
N VAL A 369 -10.58 -18.99 0.82
CA VAL A 369 -11.70 -19.94 0.65
C VAL A 369 -11.22 -21.23 -0.01
N ASP A 370 -11.90 -22.33 0.26
CA ASP A 370 -11.65 -23.63 -0.37
C ASP A 370 -12.22 -23.68 -1.81
N GLU A 371 -12.28 -24.87 -2.41
CA GLU A 371 -12.82 -25.08 -3.75
C GLU A 371 -14.35 -24.92 -3.82
N ARG A 372 -15.04 -25.05 -2.69
CA ARG A 372 -16.49 -24.88 -2.55
C ARG A 372 -16.89 -23.43 -2.26
N GLY A 373 -15.91 -22.55 -2.05
CA GLY A 373 -16.13 -21.16 -1.67
C GLY A 373 -16.30 -20.95 -0.16
N GLU A 374 -16.13 -22.00 0.66
CA GLU A 374 -16.18 -21.92 2.11
C GLU A 374 -14.86 -21.36 2.67
N PRO A 375 -14.89 -20.62 3.79
CA PRO A 375 -13.67 -20.12 4.43
C PRO A 375 -12.69 -21.26 4.74
N LEU A 376 -11.40 -21.04 4.48
CA LEU A 376 -10.36 -21.97 4.93
C LEU A 376 -10.38 -22.05 6.45
N HIS A 377 -10.50 -23.25 6.99
CA HIS A 377 -10.59 -23.51 8.43
C HIS A 377 -9.71 -24.71 8.82
N GLY A 378 -9.01 -24.61 9.94
CA GLY A 378 -8.05 -25.64 10.36
C GLY A 378 -8.63 -26.98 10.82
N SER A 379 -9.96 -27.10 10.94
CA SER A 379 -10.61 -28.41 11.10
C SER A 379 -10.55 -29.28 9.83
N ASN A 380 -10.19 -28.69 8.70
CA ASN A 380 -9.99 -29.37 7.42
C ASN A 380 -8.50 -29.54 7.13
N SER A 381 -8.19 -30.55 6.32
CA SER A 381 -6.84 -30.77 5.78
C SER A 381 -6.80 -30.37 4.32
N TYR A 382 -5.78 -29.59 3.96
CA TYR A 382 -5.60 -29.09 2.59
C TYR A 382 -4.24 -29.48 2.06
N GLN A 383 -4.14 -29.65 0.75
CA GLN A 383 -2.91 -29.94 0.03
C GLN A 383 -2.69 -28.97 -1.12
N LEU A 384 -1.45 -28.44 -1.22
CA LEU A 384 -0.97 -27.72 -2.39
C LEU A 384 0.13 -28.54 -3.03
N THR A 385 -0.12 -29.08 -4.23
CA THR A 385 0.81 -29.97 -4.92
C THR A 385 1.35 -29.34 -6.20
N PHE A 386 2.67 -29.26 -6.31
CA PHE A 386 3.39 -28.95 -7.53
C PHE A 386 3.82 -30.26 -8.18
N LYS A 387 3.46 -30.48 -9.46
CA LYS A 387 3.96 -31.64 -10.21
C LYS A 387 5.46 -31.48 -10.47
N ALA A 388 6.12 -32.58 -10.79
CA ALA A 388 7.54 -32.58 -11.12
C ALA A 388 7.86 -31.53 -12.21
N GLY A 389 8.78 -30.59 -11.89
CA GLY A 389 9.18 -29.52 -12.79
C GLY A 389 8.17 -28.38 -12.98
N GLU A 390 7.01 -28.39 -12.28
CA GLU A 390 6.00 -27.32 -12.31
C GLU A 390 6.08 -26.39 -11.08
N GLU A 391 7.18 -26.40 -10.35
CA GLU A 391 7.44 -25.46 -9.28
C GLU A 391 7.43 -24.01 -9.79
N PRO A 392 7.20 -23.01 -8.90
CA PRO A 392 7.15 -21.60 -9.32
C PRO A 392 8.40 -21.16 -10.06
N PRO A 393 8.29 -20.61 -11.29
CA PRO A 393 9.44 -20.12 -12.04
C PRO A 393 9.90 -18.77 -11.48
N VAL A 394 10.93 -18.82 -10.62
CA VAL A 394 11.51 -17.66 -9.95
C VAL A 394 13.03 -17.61 -10.13
N ASN A 395 13.60 -16.41 -10.09
CA ASN A 395 15.06 -16.21 -10.06
C ASN A 395 15.59 -16.13 -8.62
N ALA A 396 14.71 -15.86 -7.63
CA ALA A 396 15.11 -15.74 -6.25
C ALA A 396 14.53 -16.89 -5.40
N PHE A 397 13.28 -16.80 -4.96
CA PHE A 397 12.64 -17.84 -4.15
C PHE A 397 11.12 -17.68 -4.14
N TRP A 398 10.42 -18.70 -3.63
CA TRP A 398 8.99 -18.64 -3.36
C TRP A 398 8.66 -19.10 -1.93
N SER A 399 7.49 -18.68 -1.44
CA SER A 399 6.96 -19.14 -0.15
C SER A 399 5.44 -19.12 -0.12
N LEU A 400 4.87 -20.00 0.72
CA LEU A 400 3.48 -20.00 1.14
C LEU A 400 3.43 -19.63 2.61
N THR A 401 2.74 -18.54 2.96
CA THR A 401 2.62 -18.05 4.34
C THR A 401 1.17 -18.10 4.79
N LEU A 402 0.95 -18.47 6.06
CA LEU A 402 -0.37 -18.56 6.67
C LEU A 402 -0.61 -17.38 7.63
N TYR A 403 -1.83 -16.83 7.58
CA TYR A 403 -2.29 -15.72 8.42
C TYR A 403 -3.65 -16.00 9.02
N GLY A 404 -3.91 -15.47 10.21
CA GLY A 404 -5.25 -15.31 10.73
C GLY A 404 -6.10 -14.34 9.89
N MET A 405 -7.39 -14.28 10.16
CA MET A 405 -8.30 -13.35 9.47
C MET A 405 -8.01 -11.87 9.79
N ASP A 406 -7.28 -11.60 10.87
CA ASP A 406 -6.73 -10.29 11.25
C ASP A 406 -5.49 -9.89 10.44
N THR A 407 -5.03 -10.76 9.52
CA THR A 407 -3.85 -10.58 8.67
C THR A 407 -2.49 -10.61 9.40
N ASN A 408 -2.46 -11.11 10.64
CA ASN A 408 -1.24 -11.39 11.40
C ASN A 408 -0.80 -12.86 11.25
N LEU A 409 0.47 -13.12 11.51
CA LEU A 409 0.99 -14.50 11.57
C LEU A 409 0.39 -15.22 12.77
N VAL A 410 0.10 -16.51 12.63
CA VAL A 410 -0.51 -17.32 13.68
C VAL A 410 0.55 -18.16 14.40
N GLY A 411 0.60 -18.07 15.74
CA GLY A 411 1.52 -18.87 16.55
C GLY A 411 1.22 -20.37 16.42
N ASN A 412 2.27 -21.19 16.40
CA ASN A 412 2.17 -22.63 16.36
C ASN A 412 3.37 -23.29 17.07
N ASN A 413 3.25 -24.57 17.42
CA ASN A 413 4.20 -25.30 18.25
C ASN A 413 5.60 -25.45 17.66
N ILE A 414 5.74 -25.35 16.33
CA ILE A 414 7.03 -25.47 15.63
C ILE A 414 7.56 -24.14 15.11
N ASN A 415 6.88 -23.02 15.43
CA ASN A 415 7.23 -21.66 14.96
C ASN A 415 7.44 -21.57 13.45
N ARG A 416 6.63 -22.30 12.66
CA ARG A 416 6.65 -22.29 11.20
C ARG A 416 5.48 -21.48 10.67
N TYR A 417 5.75 -20.30 10.15
CA TYR A 417 4.77 -19.36 9.62
C TYR A 417 4.66 -19.40 8.09
N SER A 418 5.75 -19.86 7.45
CA SER A 418 5.84 -20.02 6.01
C SER A 418 6.58 -21.30 5.64
N ILE A 419 6.33 -21.78 4.43
CA ILE A 419 7.04 -22.91 3.82
C ILE A 419 7.30 -22.57 2.34
N GLY A 420 8.47 -22.95 1.80
CA GLY A 420 8.86 -22.64 0.43
C GLY A 420 10.15 -23.39 0.03
N ASP A 421 10.69 -23.07 -1.15
CA ASP A 421 11.89 -23.71 -1.71
C ASP A 421 13.13 -23.67 -0.81
N ARG A 422 13.18 -22.73 0.15
CA ARG A 422 14.27 -22.58 1.12
C ARG A 422 14.04 -23.37 2.42
N SER A 423 12.87 -24.02 2.59
CA SER A 423 12.58 -24.79 3.80
C SER A 423 13.44 -26.03 3.84
N GLN A 424 14.14 -26.22 4.97
CA GLN A 424 15.03 -27.36 5.15
C GLN A 424 14.22 -28.67 5.24
N GLY A 425 14.73 -29.69 4.58
CA GLY A 425 14.20 -31.05 4.68
C GLY A 425 12.92 -31.31 3.89
N LEU A 426 12.54 -30.44 2.94
CA LEU A 426 11.40 -30.71 2.04
C LEU A 426 11.56 -32.08 1.38
N LYS A 427 10.48 -32.85 1.40
CA LYS A 427 10.40 -34.17 0.81
C LYS A 427 9.59 -34.13 -0.48
N TYR A 428 10.19 -34.63 -1.54
CA TYR A 428 9.54 -34.87 -2.82
C TYR A 428 9.05 -36.31 -2.88
N LYS A 429 7.94 -36.55 -3.58
CA LYS A 429 7.46 -37.91 -3.85
C LYS A 429 8.33 -38.58 -4.91
N ASP A 430 8.17 -39.89 -5.09
CA ASP A 430 8.92 -40.70 -6.08
C ASP A 430 8.70 -40.21 -7.52
N ASP A 431 7.54 -39.64 -7.79
CA ASP A 431 7.22 -39.01 -9.11
C ASP A 431 7.81 -37.60 -9.28
N GLY A 432 8.58 -37.12 -8.32
CA GLY A 432 9.19 -35.79 -8.30
C GLY A 432 8.25 -34.66 -7.93
N SER A 433 7.00 -34.93 -7.54
CA SER A 433 6.06 -33.90 -7.08
C SER A 433 6.34 -33.43 -5.66
N LEU A 434 6.04 -32.14 -5.39
CA LEU A 434 6.13 -31.54 -4.06
C LEU A 434 4.73 -31.23 -3.55
N THR A 435 4.34 -31.83 -2.41
CA THR A 435 3.07 -31.56 -1.74
C THR A 435 3.32 -30.83 -0.42
N ILE A 436 2.66 -29.68 -0.23
CA ILE A 436 2.60 -28.94 1.03
C ILE A 436 1.27 -29.30 1.72
N TYR A 437 1.33 -29.71 2.98
CA TYR A 437 0.18 -30.06 3.82
C TYR A 437 -0.18 -28.86 4.70
N ILE A 438 -1.44 -28.42 4.68
CA ILE A 438 -1.92 -27.26 5.46
C ILE A 438 -3.08 -27.76 6.32
N GLN A 439 -2.85 -27.94 7.61
CA GLN A 439 -3.83 -28.46 8.58
C GLN A 439 -3.39 -28.13 10.00
N HIS A 440 -4.31 -28.29 10.98
CA HIS A 440 -4.03 -27.98 12.38
C HIS A 440 -3.10 -29.02 13.02
N GLU A 441 -3.46 -30.27 12.94
CA GLU A 441 -2.66 -31.37 13.51
C GLU A 441 -1.52 -31.78 12.58
N SER A 442 -0.42 -32.29 13.16
CA SER A 442 0.69 -32.84 12.37
C SER A 442 0.22 -33.96 11.43
N PRO A 443 0.62 -33.93 10.15
CA PRO A 443 0.31 -35.01 9.20
C PRO A 443 1.16 -36.27 9.42
N GLY A 444 1.90 -36.34 10.52
CA GLY A 444 2.83 -37.42 10.86
C GLY A 444 4.27 -37.15 10.41
N SER A 445 5.22 -37.86 11.05
CA SER A 445 6.66 -37.63 10.91
C SER A 445 7.19 -37.67 9.46
N GLU A 446 6.58 -38.49 8.61
CA GLU A 446 6.95 -38.62 7.21
C GLU A 446 6.62 -37.37 6.38
N LYS A 447 5.56 -36.63 6.74
CA LYS A 447 5.04 -35.47 6.03
C LYS A 447 5.34 -34.15 6.75
N GLU A 448 5.86 -34.17 7.98
CA GLU A 448 6.03 -32.98 8.82
C GLU A 448 7.00 -31.93 8.23
N ALA A 449 7.98 -32.37 7.44
CA ALA A 449 8.88 -31.46 6.74
C ALA A 449 8.15 -30.54 5.75
N ASN A 450 7.05 -31.02 5.17
CA ASN A 450 6.20 -30.33 4.20
C ASN A 450 4.91 -29.74 4.82
N TRP A 451 4.81 -29.71 6.16
CA TRP A 451 3.62 -29.24 6.87
C TRP A 451 3.69 -27.75 7.20
N LEU A 452 2.64 -27.01 6.86
CA LEU A 452 2.38 -25.64 7.30
C LEU A 452 1.22 -25.67 8.32
N PRO A 453 1.50 -25.47 9.62
CA PRO A 453 0.48 -25.55 10.68
C PRO A 453 -0.61 -24.48 10.52
N ALA A 454 -1.87 -24.87 10.52
CA ALA A 454 -3.03 -23.99 10.53
C ALA A 454 -3.60 -23.83 11.96
N PRO A 455 -4.21 -22.67 12.32
CA PRO A 455 -4.97 -22.55 13.56
C PRO A 455 -6.25 -23.41 13.50
N ASN A 456 -6.80 -23.78 14.63
CA ASN A 456 -8.14 -24.37 14.69
C ASN A 456 -9.22 -23.25 14.60
N ASP A 457 -9.14 -22.45 13.54
CA ASP A 457 -9.98 -21.29 13.24
C ASP A 457 -9.88 -20.98 11.73
N ASN A 458 -10.59 -19.94 11.28
CA ASN A 458 -10.46 -19.44 9.92
C ASN A 458 -9.08 -18.81 9.67
N PHE A 459 -8.55 -19.06 8.47
CA PHE A 459 -7.24 -18.54 8.08
C PHE A 459 -7.18 -18.12 6.61
N SER A 460 -6.11 -17.47 6.23
CA SER A 460 -5.81 -17.13 4.85
C SER A 460 -4.37 -17.50 4.50
N LEU A 461 -4.16 -17.75 3.22
CA LEU A 461 -2.87 -18.07 2.64
C LEU A 461 -2.40 -16.94 1.72
N THR A 462 -1.11 -16.64 1.77
CA THR A 462 -0.46 -15.79 0.77
C THR A 462 0.71 -16.55 0.16
N PHE A 463 0.60 -16.85 -1.12
CA PHE A 463 1.70 -17.37 -1.92
C PHE A 463 2.51 -16.20 -2.48
N ARG A 464 3.84 -16.26 -2.33
CA ARG A 464 4.78 -15.23 -2.77
C ARG A 464 5.84 -15.80 -3.69
N ALA A 465 6.07 -15.15 -4.81
CA ALA A 465 7.18 -15.41 -5.71
C ALA A 465 8.06 -14.17 -5.79
N TYR A 466 9.33 -14.29 -5.44
CA TYR A 466 10.32 -13.22 -5.48
C TYR A 466 11.26 -13.41 -6.68
N GLY A 467 11.53 -12.32 -7.41
CA GLY A 467 12.21 -12.39 -8.70
C GLY A 467 11.48 -13.31 -9.69
N PRO A 468 10.14 -13.15 -9.88
CA PRO A 468 9.38 -14.03 -10.75
C PRO A 468 9.87 -13.92 -12.18
N LYS A 469 9.94 -15.07 -12.87
CA LYS A 469 10.22 -15.11 -14.31
C LYS A 469 8.99 -14.70 -15.13
N PRO A 470 9.15 -14.35 -16.42
CA PRO A 470 8.05 -13.93 -17.30
C PRO A 470 6.83 -14.84 -17.27
N GLU A 471 7.03 -16.15 -17.27
CA GLU A 471 5.96 -17.16 -17.29
C GLU A 471 5.01 -17.00 -16.09
N LEU A 472 5.53 -16.55 -14.95
CA LEU A 472 4.74 -16.35 -13.74
C LEU A 472 4.01 -15.00 -13.76
N PHE A 473 4.71 -13.89 -14.06
CA PHE A 473 4.04 -12.58 -13.98
C PHE A 473 3.14 -12.29 -15.19
N GLU A 474 3.37 -12.92 -16.35
CA GLU A 474 2.49 -12.85 -17.53
C GLU A 474 1.29 -13.82 -17.41
N GLY A 475 1.37 -14.80 -16.50
CA GLY A 475 0.26 -15.66 -16.14
C GLY A 475 0.19 -16.97 -16.93
N GLN A 476 1.26 -17.37 -17.58
CA GLN A 476 1.40 -18.69 -18.20
C GLN A 476 1.51 -19.76 -17.11
N TRP A 477 2.27 -19.49 -16.03
CA TRP A 477 2.27 -20.31 -14.82
C TRP A 477 1.24 -19.78 -13.83
N VAL A 478 0.51 -20.69 -13.18
CA VAL A 478 -0.50 -20.37 -12.17
C VAL A 478 -0.30 -21.24 -10.92
N VAL A 479 -0.61 -20.70 -9.76
CA VAL A 479 -0.57 -21.48 -8.50
C VAL A 479 -1.56 -22.64 -8.63
N PRO A 480 -1.15 -23.90 -8.33
CA PRO A 480 -2.04 -25.03 -8.38
C PRO A 480 -3.26 -24.86 -7.47
N GLN A 481 -4.31 -25.62 -7.76
CA GLN A 481 -5.49 -25.64 -6.92
C GLN A 481 -5.16 -26.22 -5.55
N LEU A 482 -5.69 -25.62 -4.51
CA LEU A 482 -5.69 -26.21 -3.17
C LEU A 482 -6.79 -27.27 -3.14
N SER A 483 -6.44 -28.51 -2.85
CA SER A 483 -7.39 -29.62 -2.68
C SER A 483 -7.65 -29.90 -1.21
N ASN A 484 -8.85 -30.35 -0.90
CA ASN A 484 -9.16 -30.95 0.40
C ASN A 484 -8.69 -32.42 0.37
N ASP A 485 -8.22 -32.92 1.52
CA ASP A 485 -7.83 -34.32 1.70
C ASP A 485 -9.08 -35.21 1.80
#